data_e39533c542b3474b7b16778e97b5fac4
#
_entry.id   e39533c542b3474b7b16778e97b5fac4
#
_cell.length_a   1.000
_cell.length_b   1.000
_cell.length_c   1.000
_cell.angle_alpha   90.00
_cell.angle_beta   90.00
_cell.angle_gamma   90.00
#
_symmetry.space_group_name_H-M   'P 1'
#
loop_
_entity.id
_entity.type
_entity.pdbx_description
1 polymer ?
#
loop_
_entity_poly.entity_id
_entity_poly.type
_entity_poly.pdbx_seq_one_letter_code
_entity_poly.pdbx_strand_id
1 'polypeptide(L)'
;KGQIIKSKLNPERIYYNFDFATSHSTGFFLKRSIYKKIGLYNTKFKCSADYDLYYRMIKQKYFGAVTSKDELIGNVASGGFSSKFTFFQHLLEETKIRIHNRQNIILVSIIFFNAVIKKMFKNFLDIFKKV
;
A
#
# COMPACT_ATOMS: atom_id res chain seq x y z
N LYS A 1 -8.75 9.99 18.93
CA LYS A 1 -7.47 9.83 18.19
C LYS A 1 -7.13 8.35 18.19
N GLY A 2 -7.13 7.69 17.02
CA GLY A 2 -6.77 6.28 16.90
C GLY A 2 -5.28 6.13 16.62
N GLN A 3 -4.65 5.13 17.24
CA GLN A 3 -3.27 4.78 16.94
C GLN A 3 -3.26 3.73 15.82
N ILE A 4 -2.51 3.96 14.76
CA ILE A 4 -2.29 2.97 13.71
C ILE A 4 -0.99 2.22 14.03
N ILE A 5 -1.14 1.00 14.51
CA ILE A 5 -0.02 0.09 14.73
C ILE A 5 0.06 -0.83 13.53
N LYS A 6 1.16 -0.79 12.79
CA LYS A 6 1.40 -1.68 11.65
C LYS A 6 2.32 -2.82 12.06
N SER A 7 1.96 -4.03 11.64
CA SER A 7 2.76 -5.23 11.90
C SER A 7 4.06 -5.23 11.09
N LYS A 8 4.99 -6.11 11.46
CA LYS A 8 6.24 -6.34 10.73
C LYS A 8 5.98 -6.58 9.24
N LEU A 9 6.82 -5.99 8.40
CA LEU A 9 6.78 -6.20 6.96
C LEU A 9 6.91 -7.70 6.62
N ASN A 10 5.94 -8.21 5.86
CA ASN A 10 6.05 -9.50 5.19
C ASN A 10 6.21 -9.26 3.68
N PRO A 11 7.43 -9.38 3.14
CA PRO A 11 7.71 -9.08 1.74
C PRO A 11 6.99 -10.02 0.76
N GLU A 12 6.61 -11.22 1.17
CA GLU A 12 5.90 -12.17 0.31
C GLU A 12 4.48 -11.70 -0.02
N ARG A 13 3.87 -10.87 0.83
CA ARG A 13 2.54 -10.32 0.58
C ARG A 13 2.44 -9.55 -0.75
N ILE A 14 3.56 -9.06 -1.27
CA ILE A 14 3.63 -8.37 -2.57
C ILE A 14 3.06 -9.24 -3.71
N TYR A 15 3.14 -10.55 -3.60
CA TYR A 15 2.72 -11.46 -4.67
C TYR A 15 1.22 -11.77 -4.65
N TYR A 16 0.56 -11.69 -3.50
CA TYR A 16 -0.83 -12.16 -3.37
C TYR A 16 -1.77 -11.16 -2.68
N ASN A 17 -1.29 -9.99 -2.29
CA ASN A 17 -2.13 -9.00 -1.61
C ASN A 17 -1.76 -7.58 -2.04
N PHE A 18 -2.76 -6.73 -2.25
CA PHE A 18 -2.52 -5.30 -2.45
C PHE A 18 -2.01 -4.62 -1.18
N ASP A 19 -2.52 -4.99 -0.01
CA ASP A 19 -2.08 -4.46 1.28
C ASP A 19 -0.79 -5.14 1.76
N PHE A 20 0.33 -4.87 1.11
CA PHE A 20 1.65 -5.40 1.47
C PHE A 20 2.50 -4.41 2.27
N ALA A 21 2.25 -3.12 2.14
CA ALA A 21 2.99 -2.09 2.86
C ALA A 21 2.55 -2.00 4.33
N THR A 22 3.50 -1.82 5.21
CA THR A 22 3.27 -1.82 6.66
C THR A 22 3.36 -0.45 7.29
N SER A 23 3.80 0.56 6.55
CA SER A 23 3.93 1.93 7.06
C SER A 23 3.16 2.92 6.23
N HIS A 24 2.74 3.99 6.86
CA HIS A 24 2.26 5.18 6.17
C HIS A 24 3.46 5.97 5.66
N SER A 25 3.32 6.68 4.53
CA SER A 25 4.41 7.46 3.93
C SER A 25 5.05 8.47 4.90
N THR A 26 4.28 9.01 5.85
CA THR A 26 4.77 9.93 6.91
C THR A 26 5.79 9.29 7.83
N GLY A 27 5.70 7.98 8.08
CA GLY A 27 6.61 7.23 8.95
C GLY A 27 7.63 6.38 8.18
N PHE A 28 7.84 6.65 6.90
CA PHE A 28 8.74 5.88 6.06
C PHE A 28 9.98 6.68 5.69
N PHE A 29 11.14 6.18 6.08
CA PHE A 29 12.43 6.78 5.78
C PHE A 29 13.26 5.85 4.91
N LEU A 30 13.76 6.37 3.80
CA LEU A 30 14.57 5.62 2.86
C LEU A 30 15.96 6.23 2.72
N LYS A 31 17.00 5.40 2.77
CA LYS A 31 18.38 5.85 2.55
C LYS A 31 18.51 6.45 1.14
N ARG A 32 19.19 7.59 1.03
CA ARG A 32 19.43 8.27 -0.27
C ARG A 32 20.06 7.34 -1.31
N SER A 33 20.94 6.44 -0.88
CA SER A 33 21.57 5.45 -1.77
C SER A 33 20.56 4.47 -2.39
N ILE A 34 19.47 4.18 -1.70
CA ILE A 34 18.41 3.31 -2.23
C ILE A 34 17.60 4.07 -3.28
N TYR A 35 17.24 5.34 -3.05
CA TYR A 35 16.60 6.17 -4.08
C TYR A 35 17.39 6.21 -5.39
N LYS A 36 18.73 6.28 -5.31
CA LYS A 36 19.58 6.25 -6.50
C LYS A 36 19.46 4.94 -7.29
N LYS A 37 19.14 3.84 -6.62
CA LYS A 37 19.02 2.50 -7.22
C LYS A 37 17.62 2.21 -7.74
N ILE A 38 16.59 2.52 -6.95
CA ILE A 38 15.19 2.20 -7.29
C ILE A 38 14.48 3.34 -8.00
N GLY A 39 15.05 4.54 -8.05
CA GLY A 39 14.44 5.76 -8.55
C GLY A 39 13.56 6.48 -7.54
N LEU A 40 13.16 7.69 -7.87
CA LEU A 40 12.29 8.55 -7.07
C LEU A 40 10.81 8.14 -7.18
N TYR A 41 9.94 8.91 -6.53
CA TYR A 41 8.49 8.78 -6.69
C TYR A 41 8.09 8.95 -8.15
N ASN A 42 7.23 8.07 -8.65
CA ASN A 42 6.67 8.17 -9.97
C ASN A 42 5.42 9.09 -9.92
N THR A 43 5.59 10.32 -10.37
CA THR A 43 4.53 11.35 -10.34
C THR A 43 3.36 11.09 -11.29
N LYS A 44 3.43 10.06 -12.14
CA LYS A 44 2.32 9.60 -12.96
C LYS A 44 1.21 8.94 -12.12
N PHE A 45 1.57 8.41 -10.95
CA PHE A 45 0.63 7.85 -10.00
C PHE A 45 0.19 8.95 -9.02
N LYS A 46 -1.12 9.19 -8.93
CA LYS A 46 -1.66 10.31 -8.16
C LYS A 46 -1.98 9.96 -6.72
N CYS A 47 -2.58 8.81 -6.50
CA CYS A 47 -3.02 8.41 -5.16
C CYS A 47 -2.16 7.31 -4.52
N SER A 48 -1.33 6.63 -5.30
CA SER A 48 -0.55 5.46 -4.86
C SER A 48 0.94 5.53 -5.25
N ALA A 49 1.52 6.74 -5.35
CA ALA A 49 2.94 6.90 -5.70
C ALA A 49 3.89 6.30 -4.64
N ASP A 50 3.50 6.33 -3.38
CA ASP A 50 4.20 5.66 -2.27
C ASP A 50 4.12 4.13 -2.40
N TYR A 51 2.97 3.61 -2.81
CA TYR A 51 2.80 2.19 -3.12
C TYR A 51 3.78 1.72 -4.22
N ASP A 52 3.94 2.48 -5.31
CA ASP A 52 4.89 2.17 -6.37
C ASP A 52 6.33 2.12 -5.84
N LEU A 53 6.71 3.11 -5.01
CA LEU A 53 8.05 3.15 -4.41
C LEU A 53 8.31 1.93 -3.52
N TYR A 54 7.35 1.57 -2.65
CA TYR A 54 7.44 0.40 -1.80
C TYR A 54 7.49 -0.90 -2.61
N TYR A 55 6.67 -0.97 -3.66
CA TYR A 55 6.66 -2.12 -4.57
C TYR A 55 8.03 -2.35 -5.20
N ARG A 56 8.65 -1.31 -5.76
CA ARG A 56 9.98 -1.38 -6.37
C ARG A 56 11.07 -1.74 -5.34
N MET A 57 10.98 -1.17 -4.13
CA MET A 57 11.89 -1.45 -3.03
C MET A 57 11.84 -2.94 -2.64
N ILE A 58 10.66 -3.47 -2.37
CA ILE A 58 10.49 -4.86 -1.94
C ILE A 58 10.88 -5.83 -3.06
N LYS A 59 10.48 -5.54 -4.30
CA LYS A 59 10.81 -6.36 -5.47
C LYS A 59 12.33 -6.48 -5.67
N GLN A 60 13.08 -5.43 -5.37
CA GLN A 60 14.54 -5.43 -5.41
C GLN A 60 15.19 -5.93 -4.11
N LYS A 61 14.40 -6.51 -3.20
CA LYS A 61 14.84 -7.09 -1.94
C LYS A 61 15.53 -6.09 -0.99
N TYR A 62 15.16 -4.81 -1.06
CA TYR A 62 15.58 -3.84 -0.07
C TYR A 62 14.61 -3.88 1.13
N PHE A 63 15.12 -4.29 2.26
CA PHE A 63 14.39 -4.35 3.51
C PHE A 63 14.97 -3.38 4.53
N GLY A 64 14.16 -2.98 5.49
CA GLY A 64 14.53 -2.06 6.54
C GLY A 64 14.22 -2.59 7.94
N ALA A 65 14.45 -1.74 8.91
CA ALA A 65 14.02 -1.95 10.29
C ALA A 65 12.66 -1.30 10.52
N VAL A 66 11.91 -1.84 11.47
CA VAL A 66 10.65 -1.29 11.97
C VAL A 66 10.90 -0.84 13.40
N THR A 67 10.37 0.31 13.76
CA THR A 67 10.44 0.82 15.14
C THR A 67 9.62 -0.04 16.10
N SER A 68 9.87 0.07 17.39
CA SER A 68 9.05 -0.58 18.41
C SER A 68 7.61 -0.02 18.40
N LYS A 69 6.69 -0.73 19.04
CA LYS A 69 5.28 -0.33 19.10
C LYS A 69 5.06 0.97 19.88
N ASP A 70 5.99 1.27 20.79
CA ASP A 70 5.89 2.39 21.71
C ASP A 70 6.55 3.66 21.15
N GLU A 71 7.21 3.56 20.01
CA GLU A 71 7.85 4.67 19.32
C GLU A 71 6.87 5.39 18.38
N LEU A 72 6.49 6.60 18.75
CA LEU A 72 5.67 7.46 17.90
C LEU A 72 6.54 8.14 16.84
N ILE A 73 6.37 7.76 15.59
CA ILE A 73 7.14 8.31 14.46
C ILE A 73 6.50 9.57 13.88
N GLY A 74 5.19 9.68 13.95
CA GLY A 74 4.50 10.86 13.42
C GLY A 74 3.00 10.82 13.63
N ASN A 75 2.38 11.98 13.50
CA ASN A 75 0.93 12.14 13.54
C ASN A 75 0.39 12.32 12.12
N VAL A 76 -0.64 11.58 11.77
CA VAL A 76 -1.33 11.69 10.49
C VAL A 76 -2.67 12.37 10.71
N ALA A 77 -2.87 13.53 10.10
CA ALA A 77 -4.17 14.20 10.10
C ALA A 77 -5.15 13.46 9.17
N SER A 78 -6.42 13.42 9.55
CA SER A 78 -7.50 12.96 8.68
C SER A 78 -7.73 13.94 7.52
N GLY A 79 -8.21 13.45 6.36
CA GLY A 79 -8.56 14.33 5.23
C GLY A 79 -7.39 14.69 4.32
N GLY A 80 -6.29 13.94 4.34
CA GLY A 80 -5.16 14.12 3.43
C GLY A 80 -5.54 13.89 1.96
N PHE A 81 -4.60 14.18 1.05
CA PHE A 81 -4.84 14.12 -0.41
C PHE A 81 -5.37 12.75 -0.86
N SER A 82 -4.80 11.66 -0.35
CA SER A 82 -5.23 10.30 -0.72
C SER A 82 -6.66 9.96 -0.29
N SER A 83 -7.19 10.62 0.74
CA SER A 83 -8.59 10.40 1.18
C SER A 83 -9.65 10.91 0.20
N LYS A 84 -9.24 11.72 -0.79
CA LYS A 84 -10.12 12.21 -1.87
C LYS A 84 -10.40 11.15 -2.93
N PHE A 85 -9.66 10.06 -2.92
CA PHE A 85 -9.80 8.98 -3.89
C PHE A 85 -10.64 7.84 -3.31
N THR A 86 -11.47 7.24 -4.17
CA THR A 86 -12.28 6.08 -3.82
C THR A 86 -11.43 4.82 -3.73
N PHE A 87 -11.96 3.79 -3.06
CA PHE A 87 -11.34 2.46 -3.03
C PHE A 87 -10.99 1.95 -4.43
N PHE A 88 -11.89 2.10 -5.39
CA PHE A 88 -11.67 1.63 -6.75
C PHE A 88 -10.57 2.42 -7.49
N GLN A 89 -10.46 3.72 -7.25
CA GLN A 89 -9.40 4.53 -7.83
C GLN A 89 -8.02 4.09 -7.32
N HIS A 90 -7.89 3.83 -6.01
CA HIS A 90 -6.68 3.26 -5.45
C HIS A 90 -6.38 1.88 -6.04
N LEU A 91 -7.36 0.98 -6.03
CA LEU A 91 -7.19 -0.40 -6.53
C LEU A 91 -6.77 -0.43 -8.01
N LEU A 92 -7.36 0.42 -8.85
CA LEU A 92 -7.00 0.52 -10.27
C LEU A 92 -5.58 1.08 -10.46
N GLU A 93 -5.18 2.08 -9.67
CA GLU A 93 -3.84 2.63 -9.77
C GLU A 93 -2.79 1.64 -9.28
N GLU A 94 -3.03 0.95 -8.17
CA GLU A 94 -2.17 -0.12 -7.64
C GLU A 94 -2.06 -1.30 -8.62
N THR A 95 -3.15 -1.64 -9.30
CA THR A 95 -3.13 -2.64 -10.39
C THR A 95 -2.22 -2.21 -11.54
N LYS A 96 -2.34 -0.96 -11.99
CA LYS A 96 -1.46 -0.39 -13.03
C LYS A 96 0.02 -0.41 -12.58
N ILE A 97 0.28 -0.06 -11.32
CA ILE A 97 1.63 -0.11 -10.75
C ILE A 97 2.22 -1.52 -10.83
N ARG A 98 1.45 -2.54 -10.48
CA ARG A 98 1.89 -3.94 -10.55
C ARG A 98 2.20 -4.39 -11.96
N ILE A 99 1.33 -4.07 -12.92
CA ILE A 99 1.54 -4.38 -14.34
C ILE A 99 2.77 -3.61 -14.86
N HIS A 100 2.90 -2.32 -14.54
CA HIS A 100 4.06 -1.50 -14.92
C HIS A 100 5.37 -2.10 -14.38
N ASN A 101 5.33 -2.63 -13.18
CA ASN A 101 6.46 -3.32 -12.55
C ASN A 101 6.60 -4.80 -12.97
N ARG A 102 5.96 -5.21 -14.07
CA ARG A 102 6.08 -6.54 -14.68
C ARG A 102 5.68 -7.71 -13.75
N GLN A 103 4.65 -7.52 -12.93
CA GLN A 103 4.03 -8.64 -12.23
C GLN A 103 3.18 -9.44 -13.24
N ASN A 104 3.10 -10.76 -13.03
CA ASN A 104 2.27 -11.62 -13.86
C ASN A 104 0.81 -11.13 -13.87
N ILE A 105 0.27 -10.86 -15.08
CA ILE A 105 -1.05 -10.25 -15.24
C ILE A 105 -2.18 -11.16 -14.73
N ILE A 106 -2.04 -12.47 -14.87
CA ILE A 106 -3.04 -13.43 -14.38
C ILE A 106 -3.12 -13.32 -12.85
N LEU A 107 -1.96 -13.33 -12.19
CA LEU A 107 -1.90 -13.18 -10.74
C LEU A 107 -2.46 -11.82 -10.29
N VAL A 108 -2.12 -10.74 -10.98
CA VAL A 108 -2.67 -9.40 -10.69
C VAL A 108 -4.19 -9.40 -10.82
N SER A 109 -4.75 -10.05 -11.85
CA SER A 109 -6.19 -10.16 -12.03
C SER A 109 -6.86 -10.94 -10.90
N ILE A 110 -6.28 -12.06 -10.48
CA ILE A 110 -6.80 -12.86 -9.36
C ILE A 110 -6.86 -12.03 -8.07
N ILE A 111 -5.77 -11.34 -7.72
CA ILE A 111 -5.75 -10.52 -6.50
C ILE A 111 -6.65 -9.30 -6.61
N PHE A 112 -6.85 -8.73 -7.80
CA PHE A 112 -7.79 -7.66 -8.06
C PHE A 112 -9.23 -8.10 -7.75
N PHE A 113 -9.68 -9.19 -8.37
CA PHE A 113 -11.03 -9.71 -8.14
C PHE A 113 -11.24 -10.10 -6.67
N ASN A 114 -10.24 -10.71 -6.02
CA ASN A 114 -10.30 -11.02 -4.60
C ASN A 114 -10.47 -9.75 -3.73
N ALA A 115 -9.77 -8.67 -4.06
CA ALA A 115 -9.91 -7.39 -3.35
C ALA A 115 -11.31 -6.79 -3.54
N VAL A 116 -11.87 -6.86 -4.75
CA VAL A 116 -13.24 -6.41 -5.04
C VAL A 116 -14.26 -7.22 -4.24
N ILE A 117 -14.17 -8.55 -4.29
CA ILE A 117 -15.07 -9.45 -3.56
C ILE A 117 -15.02 -9.17 -2.04
N LYS A 118 -13.84 -9.04 -1.47
CA LYS A 118 -13.68 -8.69 -0.04
C LYS A 118 -14.33 -7.35 0.30
N LYS A 119 -14.19 -6.36 -0.57
CA LYS A 119 -14.83 -5.05 -0.36
C LYS A 119 -16.35 -5.13 -0.42
N MET A 120 -16.89 -5.86 -1.40
CA MET A 120 -18.32 -6.08 -1.52
C MET A 120 -18.90 -6.80 -0.30
N PHE A 121 -18.22 -7.87 0.13
CA PHE A 121 -18.64 -8.63 1.31
C PHE A 121 -18.60 -7.79 2.59
N LYS A 122 -17.57 -6.97 2.76
CA LYS A 122 -17.50 -6.03 3.88
C LYS A 122 -18.64 -5.04 3.86
N ASN A 123 -18.92 -4.41 2.71
CA ASN A 123 -20.03 -3.48 2.57
C ASN A 123 -21.38 -4.14 2.89
N PHE A 124 -21.58 -5.38 2.45
CA PHE A 124 -22.77 -6.17 2.75
C PHE A 124 -22.94 -6.38 4.26
N LEU A 125 -21.88 -6.82 4.95
CA LEU A 125 -21.93 -7.00 6.41
C LEU A 125 -22.18 -5.68 7.17
N ASP A 126 -21.65 -4.58 6.67
CA ASP A 126 -21.82 -3.27 7.30
C ASP A 126 -23.29 -2.77 7.20
N ILE A 127 -24.03 -3.21 6.19
CA ILE A 127 -25.48 -2.95 6.09
C ILE A 127 -26.24 -3.67 7.19
N PHE A 128 -25.94 -4.95 7.42
CA PHE A 128 -26.61 -5.75 8.46
C PHE A 128 -26.29 -5.33 9.89
N LYS A 129 -25.16 -4.70 10.14
CA LYS A 129 -24.81 -4.18 11.46
C LYS A 129 -25.52 -2.87 11.82
N LYS A 130 -26.16 -2.23 10.86
CA LYS A 130 -26.88 -0.96 11.04
C LYS A 130 -28.37 -1.14 11.21
N VAL A 131 -28.88 -2.36 11.06
CA VAL A 131 -30.23 -2.79 11.36
C VAL A 131 -30.26 -3.42 12.73
#